data_e9709ad5d60612ed497a4b480248027a
#
_entry.id   e9709ad5d60612ed497a4b480248027a
#
_cell.length_a   1.000
_cell.length_b   1.000
_cell.length_c   1.000
_cell.angle_alpha   90.00
_cell.angle_beta   90.00
_cell.angle_gamma   90.00
#
_symmetry.space_group_name_H-M   'P 1'
#
loop_
_entity.id
_entity.type
_entity.pdbx_description
1 polymer ?
#
loop_
_entity_poly.entity_id
_entity_poly.type
_entity_poly.pdbx_seq_one_letter_code
_entity_poly.pdbx_strand_id
1 'polypeptide(L)'
;MRYNNNQEIAKGSETMSKLEEARLTINEVDEAMAQLFEKRMQAVEEVVKYKKEHHLPVLDEKREAFVIEHNTNYIQEQKYKASYHEFMKQLMGVSRAYQKSVLYHDVIGFQGVEGAFSHIAANRIFPDLKKKRYATFEEVFKAVVNQEIAYGIVPFENSYTGEVGEVLDLLMQYPVYVQGDYDLRISQNLLGI
;
A
#
# COMPACT_ATOMS: atom_id res chain seq x y z
N MET A 1 -4.39 22.26 -77.23
CA MET A 1 -3.98 22.90 -75.99
C MET A 1 -3.82 21.82 -74.90
N ARG A 2 -2.63 21.49 -74.56
CA ARG A 2 -2.33 20.51 -73.50
C ARG A 2 -1.92 21.30 -72.26
N TYR A 3 -2.72 21.17 -71.18
CA TYR A 3 -2.38 21.73 -69.86
C TYR A 3 -1.54 20.67 -69.14
N ASN A 4 -0.26 20.96 -68.90
CA ASN A 4 0.59 20.26 -67.99
C ASN A 4 0.32 20.73 -66.57
N ASN A 5 -0.24 19.89 -65.75
CA ASN A 5 -0.32 20.08 -64.30
C ASN A 5 0.71 19.20 -63.61
N ASN A 6 1.97 19.67 -63.57
CA ASN A 6 2.97 19.14 -62.64
C ASN A 6 2.88 19.99 -61.36
N GLN A 7 2.00 19.62 -60.44
CA GLN A 7 2.18 20.03 -59.05
C GLN A 7 3.10 19.00 -58.40
N GLU A 8 4.34 19.40 -58.23
CA GLU A 8 5.27 18.76 -57.30
C GLU A 8 4.69 18.75 -55.90
N ILE A 9 4.32 17.56 -55.45
CA ILE A 9 4.05 17.31 -54.03
C ILE A 9 5.37 17.37 -53.29
N ALA A 10 5.74 18.54 -52.84
CA ALA A 10 6.81 18.71 -51.86
C ALA A 10 6.32 18.01 -50.58
N LYS A 11 6.78 16.78 -50.37
CA LYS A 11 6.74 16.14 -49.06
C LYS A 11 7.66 16.95 -48.15
N GLY A 12 7.11 17.93 -47.44
CA GLY A 12 7.77 18.57 -46.31
C GLY A 12 8.04 17.48 -45.27
N SER A 13 9.31 17.16 -45.08
CA SER A 13 9.74 16.46 -43.89
C SER A 13 9.45 17.39 -42.71
N GLU A 14 8.34 17.18 -42.02
CA GLU A 14 8.09 17.83 -40.73
C GLU A 14 9.25 17.40 -39.80
N THR A 15 10.21 18.31 -39.65
CA THR A 15 11.23 18.17 -38.60
C THR A 15 10.53 18.25 -37.26
N MET A 16 10.55 17.15 -36.50
CA MET A 16 10.01 17.11 -35.15
C MET A 16 10.51 18.30 -34.32
N SER A 17 9.62 18.89 -33.55
CA SER A 17 10.02 19.98 -32.66
C SER A 17 10.91 19.40 -31.52
N LYS A 18 11.80 20.22 -30.96
CA LYS A 18 12.62 19.82 -29.79
C LYS A 18 11.79 19.31 -28.62
N LEU A 19 10.57 19.77 -28.48
CA LEU A 19 9.62 19.31 -27.48
C LEU A 19 9.17 17.86 -27.76
N GLU A 20 8.86 17.55 -29.00
CA GLU A 20 8.47 16.19 -29.41
C GLU A 20 9.60 15.20 -29.25
N GLU A 21 10.83 15.59 -29.65
CA GLU A 21 12.03 14.77 -29.41
C GLU A 21 12.25 14.49 -27.92
N ALA A 22 12.12 15.52 -27.07
CA ALA A 22 12.25 15.35 -25.62
C ALA A 22 11.16 14.42 -25.04
N ARG A 23 9.92 14.53 -25.51
CA ARG A 23 8.82 13.65 -25.09
C ARG A 23 9.04 12.21 -25.51
N LEU A 24 9.54 11.96 -26.71
CA LEU A 24 9.89 10.62 -27.17
C LEU A 24 10.97 10.00 -26.28
N THR A 25 12.03 10.76 -25.98
CA THR A 25 13.09 10.30 -25.08
C THR A 25 12.55 9.97 -23.69
N ILE A 26 11.62 10.79 -23.14
CA ILE A 26 10.97 10.52 -21.87
C ILE A 26 10.17 9.20 -21.94
N ASN A 27 9.38 9.00 -22.99
CA ASN A 27 8.58 7.79 -23.15
C ASN A 27 9.44 6.52 -23.23
N GLU A 28 10.55 6.56 -23.96
CA GLU A 28 11.52 5.45 -24.05
C GLU A 28 12.13 5.13 -22.67
N VAL A 29 12.49 6.17 -21.91
CA VAL A 29 13.02 6.01 -20.55
C VAL A 29 11.97 5.45 -19.61
N ASP A 30 10.72 5.92 -19.68
CA ASP A 30 9.62 5.46 -18.84
C ASP A 30 9.30 3.98 -19.11
N GLU A 31 9.34 3.53 -20.37
CA GLU A 31 9.19 2.11 -20.73
C GLU A 31 10.29 1.26 -20.09
N ALA A 32 11.55 1.68 -20.22
CA ALA A 32 12.66 0.99 -19.59
C ALA A 32 12.57 0.98 -18.06
N MET A 33 12.13 2.09 -17.45
CA MET A 33 11.88 2.18 -16.01
C MET A 33 10.78 1.22 -15.55
N ALA A 34 9.72 1.07 -16.32
CA ALA A 34 8.64 0.12 -15.97
C ALA A 34 9.16 -1.33 -15.90
N GLN A 35 9.97 -1.75 -16.88
CA GLN A 35 10.57 -3.09 -16.89
C GLN A 35 11.57 -3.28 -15.73
N LEU A 36 12.36 -2.27 -15.41
CA LEU A 36 13.30 -2.31 -14.29
C LEU A 36 12.57 -2.31 -12.95
N PHE A 37 11.48 -1.56 -12.85
CA PHE A 37 10.61 -1.56 -11.66
C PHE A 37 10.01 -2.94 -11.42
N GLU A 38 9.46 -3.59 -12.45
CA GLU A 38 8.91 -4.95 -12.34
C GLU A 38 10.00 -5.94 -11.86
N LYS A 39 11.17 -5.93 -12.46
CA LYS A 39 12.30 -6.77 -12.03
C LYS A 39 12.71 -6.49 -10.58
N ARG A 40 12.68 -5.23 -10.17
CA ARG A 40 12.97 -4.84 -8.79
C ARG A 40 11.90 -5.35 -7.83
N MET A 41 10.61 -5.30 -8.20
CA MET A 41 9.53 -5.79 -7.37
C MET A 41 9.54 -7.33 -7.23
N GLN A 42 9.93 -8.07 -8.25
CA GLN A 42 10.19 -9.51 -8.15
C GLN A 42 11.26 -9.81 -7.09
N ALA A 43 12.35 -9.04 -7.07
CA ALA A 43 13.36 -9.18 -6.01
C ALA A 43 12.83 -8.80 -4.62
N VAL A 44 11.92 -7.82 -4.53
CA VAL A 44 11.22 -7.47 -3.26
C VAL A 44 10.37 -8.63 -2.76
N GLU A 45 9.73 -9.40 -3.64
CA GLU A 45 8.96 -10.60 -3.25
C GLU A 45 9.85 -11.65 -2.57
N GLU A 46 11.04 -11.90 -3.08
CA GLU A 46 11.99 -12.82 -2.44
C GLU A 46 12.43 -12.29 -1.05
N VAL A 47 12.63 -10.98 -0.93
CA VAL A 47 12.91 -10.36 0.38
C VAL A 47 11.73 -10.54 1.35
N VAL A 48 10.48 -10.43 0.87
CA VAL A 48 9.28 -10.66 1.69
C VAL A 48 9.23 -12.10 2.19
N LYS A 49 9.47 -13.08 1.33
CA LYS A 49 9.51 -14.51 1.71
C LYS A 49 10.53 -14.74 2.82
N TYR A 50 11.75 -14.24 2.63
CA TYR A 50 12.82 -14.36 3.63
C TYR A 50 12.43 -13.70 4.97
N LYS A 51 11.88 -12.48 4.93
CA LYS A 51 11.43 -11.78 6.15
C LYS A 51 10.31 -12.53 6.87
N LYS A 52 9.37 -13.12 6.13
CA LYS A 52 8.29 -13.95 6.69
C LYS A 52 8.83 -15.18 7.43
N GLU A 53 9.74 -15.90 6.82
CA GLU A 53 10.36 -17.10 7.39
C GLU A 53 11.19 -16.81 8.65
N HIS A 54 11.87 -15.66 8.68
CA HIS A 54 12.76 -15.28 9.77
C HIS A 54 12.14 -14.29 10.77
N HIS A 55 10.84 -14.00 10.65
CA HIS A 55 10.11 -13.05 11.50
C HIS A 55 10.77 -11.65 11.59
N LEU A 56 11.32 -11.17 10.47
CA LEU A 56 12.00 -9.88 10.41
C LEU A 56 11.01 -8.75 10.09
N PRO A 57 11.25 -7.54 10.63
CA PRO A 57 10.40 -6.38 10.34
C PRO A 57 10.51 -5.95 8.87
N VAL A 58 9.44 -5.33 8.35
CA VAL A 58 9.45 -4.75 6.99
C VAL A 58 10.47 -3.63 6.89
N LEU A 59 10.49 -2.72 7.87
CA LEU A 59 11.40 -1.58 7.90
C LEU A 59 12.79 -2.01 8.36
N ASP A 60 13.79 -1.67 7.55
CA ASP A 60 15.21 -1.73 7.87
C ASP A 60 15.80 -0.34 7.54
N GLU A 61 15.78 0.56 8.50
CA GLU A 61 16.22 1.94 8.33
C GLU A 61 17.67 2.06 7.86
N LYS A 62 18.56 1.21 8.39
CA LYS A 62 19.98 1.23 8.04
C LYS A 62 20.18 0.82 6.58
N ARG A 63 19.48 -0.22 6.15
CA ARG A 63 19.53 -0.69 4.76
C ARG A 63 18.91 0.33 3.81
N GLU A 64 17.79 0.95 4.15
CA GLU A 64 17.17 1.97 3.31
C GLU A 64 18.04 3.20 3.15
N ALA A 65 18.61 3.73 4.24
CA ALA A 65 19.54 4.86 4.18
C ALA A 65 20.75 4.53 3.30
N PHE A 66 21.36 3.36 3.47
CA PHE A 66 22.46 2.90 2.63
C PHE A 66 22.08 2.82 1.15
N VAL A 67 20.92 2.24 0.83
CA VAL A 67 20.47 2.10 -0.57
C VAL A 67 20.23 3.45 -1.20
N ILE A 68 19.59 4.38 -0.49
CA ILE A 68 19.30 5.73 -1.00
C ILE A 68 20.60 6.47 -1.30
N GLU A 69 21.52 6.51 -0.34
CA GLU A 69 22.79 7.20 -0.47
C GLU A 69 23.65 6.60 -1.59
N HIS A 70 23.84 5.27 -1.55
CA HIS A 70 24.63 4.55 -2.53
C HIS A 70 24.12 4.76 -3.96
N ASN A 71 22.82 4.65 -4.18
CA ASN A 71 22.25 4.85 -5.52
C ASN A 71 22.30 6.31 -5.98
N THR A 72 22.16 7.28 -5.05
CA THR A 72 22.30 8.70 -5.38
C THR A 72 23.69 9.02 -5.93
N ASN A 73 24.72 8.27 -5.54
CA ASN A 73 26.08 8.45 -6.04
C ASN A 73 26.28 8.01 -7.50
N TYR A 74 25.37 7.21 -8.07
CA TYR A 74 25.40 6.91 -9.51
C TYR A 74 25.00 8.08 -10.40
N ILE A 75 24.31 9.10 -9.84
CA ILE A 75 23.93 10.30 -10.58
C ILE A 75 25.16 11.19 -10.79
N GLN A 76 25.54 11.39 -12.06
CA GLN A 76 26.70 12.19 -12.43
C GLN A 76 26.41 13.70 -12.33
N GLU A 77 25.26 14.13 -12.81
CA GLU A 77 24.85 15.53 -12.80
C GLU A 77 24.40 16.00 -11.43
N GLN A 78 25.18 16.88 -10.80
CA GLN A 78 24.91 17.35 -9.44
C GLN A 78 23.50 17.95 -9.27
N LYS A 79 22.97 18.64 -10.28
CA LYS A 79 21.65 19.27 -10.27
C LYS A 79 20.48 18.27 -10.12
N TYR A 80 20.69 16.98 -10.44
CA TYR A 80 19.64 15.95 -10.33
C TYR A 80 19.73 15.11 -9.06
N LYS A 81 20.82 15.18 -8.30
CA LYS A 81 21.03 14.32 -7.13
C LYS A 81 19.94 14.47 -6.07
N ALA A 82 19.52 15.70 -5.77
CA ALA A 82 18.48 15.94 -4.78
C ALA A 82 17.12 15.33 -5.20
N SER A 83 16.74 15.51 -6.47
CA SER A 83 15.51 14.95 -7.02
C SER A 83 15.55 13.42 -7.06
N TYR A 84 16.70 12.84 -7.41
CA TYR A 84 16.86 11.39 -7.41
C TYR A 84 16.84 10.79 -6.01
N HIS A 85 17.44 11.48 -5.02
CA HIS A 85 17.37 11.07 -3.62
C HIS A 85 15.92 10.99 -3.12
N GLU A 86 15.09 11.98 -3.46
CA GLU A 86 13.68 11.98 -3.10
C GLU A 86 12.90 10.87 -3.85
N PHE A 87 13.16 10.68 -5.14
CA PHE A 87 12.63 9.56 -5.91
C PHE A 87 12.93 8.22 -5.25
N MET A 88 14.16 7.99 -4.78
CA MET A 88 14.54 6.76 -4.09
C MET A 88 13.80 6.57 -2.77
N LYS A 89 13.54 7.64 -2.01
CA LYS A 89 12.71 7.56 -0.80
C LYS A 89 11.29 7.07 -1.12
N GLN A 90 10.67 7.65 -2.16
CA GLN A 90 9.33 7.25 -2.59
C GLN A 90 9.32 5.78 -3.06
N LEU A 91 10.33 5.37 -3.81
CA LEU A 91 10.48 3.99 -4.26
C LEU A 91 10.63 3.00 -3.11
N MET A 92 11.36 3.36 -2.02
CA MET A 92 11.41 2.56 -0.79
C MET A 92 10.04 2.49 -0.13
N GLY A 93 9.31 3.61 -0.07
CA GLY A 93 7.93 3.66 0.42
C GLY A 93 6.99 2.70 -0.30
N VAL A 94 7.00 2.73 -1.65
CA VAL A 94 6.22 1.81 -2.49
C VAL A 94 6.56 0.35 -2.18
N SER A 95 7.86 0.03 -2.05
CA SER A 95 8.30 -1.33 -1.75
C SER A 95 7.88 -1.79 -0.35
N ARG A 96 7.91 -0.90 0.65
CA ARG A 96 7.40 -1.21 2.00
C ARG A 96 5.89 -1.46 2.01
N ALA A 97 5.13 -0.62 1.31
CA ALA A 97 3.69 -0.80 1.20
C ALA A 97 3.34 -2.16 0.60
N TYR A 98 4.02 -2.54 -0.48
CA TYR A 98 3.87 -3.87 -1.08
C TYR A 98 4.26 -5.01 -0.12
N GLN A 99 5.42 -4.91 0.56
CA GLN A 99 5.83 -5.91 1.54
C GLN A 99 4.79 -6.08 2.66
N LYS A 100 4.24 -4.97 3.18
CA LYS A 100 3.20 -5.00 4.20
C LYS A 100 1.93 -5.69 3.69
N SER A 101 1.47 -5.36 2.49
CA SER A 101 0.27 -5.98 1.91
C SER A 101 0.42 -7.50 1.76
N VAL A 102 1.61 -7.99 1.40
CA VAL A 102 1.89 -9.43 1.28
C VAL A 102 2.02 -10.11 2.65
N LEU A 103 2.67 -9.46 3.62
CA LEU A 103 2.92 -10.07 4.94
C LEU A 103 1.68 -10.09 5.84
N TYR A 104 0.82 -9.09 5.73
CA TYR A 104 -0.26 -8.86 6.69
C TYR A 104 -1.66 -9.01 6.09
N HIS A 105 -1.79 -9.39 4.81
CA HIS A 105 -3.10 -9.58 4.18
C HIS A 105 -3.94 -10.68 4.86
N ASP A 106 -3.29 -11.61 5.58
CA ASP A 106 -3.93 -12.71 6.32
C ASP A 106 -4.18 -12.38 7.81
N VAL A 107 -4.00 -11.13 8.23
CA VAL A 107 -4.10 -10.73 9.64
C VAL A 107 -5.31 -9.84 9.85
N ILE A 108 -6.16 -10.21 10.81
CA ILE A 108 -7.32 -9.42 11.26
C ILE A 108 -7.01 -8.82 12.63
N GLY A 109 -7.21 -7.50 12.77
CA GLY A 109 -7.11 -6.81 14.04
C GLY A 109 -8.44 -6.74 14.79
N PHE A 110 -8.38 -6.83 16.10
CA PHE A 110 -9.53 -6.60 16.97
C PHE A 110 -9.11 -5.90 18.27
N GLN A 111 -10.01 -5.12 18.85
CA GLN A 111 -9.77 -4.48 20.14
C GLN A 111 -10.18 -5.43 21.27
N GLY A 112 -9.39 -5.45 22.34
CA GLY A 112 -9.68 -6.16 23.58
C GLY A 112 -8.86 -7.41 23.79
N VAL A 113 -9.43 -8.37 24.52
CA VAL A 113 -8.77 -9.63 24.88
C VAL A 113 -9.34 -10.80 24.09
N GLU A 114 -8.65 -11.91 24.08
CA GLU A 114 -9.16 -13.15 23.50
C GLU A 114 -10.44 -13.57 24.23
N GLY A 115 -11.46 -13.96 23.45
CA GLY A 115 -12.81 -14.24 23.98
C GLY A 115 -13.74 -13.03 24.07
N ALA A 116 -13.24 -11.80 23.89
CA ALA A 116 -14.10 -10.62 23.76
C ALA A 116 -15.00 -10.69 22.52
N PHE A 117 -16.09 -9.93 22.49
CA PHE A 117 -17.05 -9.96 21.38
C PHE A 117 -16.42 -9.69 20.02
N SER A 118 -15.51 -8.71 19.93
CA SER A 118 -14.76 -8.44 18.70
C SER A 118 -13.87 -9.61 18.27
N HIS A 119 -13.27 -10.35 19.22
CA HIS A 119 -12.51 -11.56 18.91
C HIS A 119 -13.42 -12.69 18.41
N ILE A 120 -14.58 -12.89 19.05
CA ILE A 120 -15.57 -13.88 18.59
C ILE A 120 -16.07 -13.56 17.19
N ALA A 121 -16.41 -12.29 16.93
CA ALA A 121 -16.79 -11.83 15.60
C ALA A 121 -15.67 -12.07 14.56
N ALA A 122 -14.43 -11.70 14.87
CA ALA A 122 -13.28 -11.94 14.01
C ALA A 122 -13.09 -13.41 13.64
N ASN A 123 -13.27 -14.32 14.59
CA ASN A 123 -13.18 -15.76 14.35
C ASN A 123 -14.33 -16.31 13.49
N ARG A 124 -15.53 -15.74 13.60
CA ARG A 124 -16.69 -16.18 12.81
C ARG A 124 -16.65 -15.67 11.39
N ILE A 125 -16.25 -14.41 11.19
CA ILE A 125 -16.17 -13.78 9.86
C ILE A 125 -14.96 -14.31 9.06
N PHE A 126 -13.83 -14.48 9.74
CA PHE A 126 -12.54 -14.86 9.12
C PHE A 126 -11.92 -16.05 9.86
N PRO A 127 -12.48 -17.27 9.79
CA PRO A 127 -12.02 -18.41 10.58
C PRO A 127 -10.55 -18.75 10.35
N ASP A 128 -10.07 -18.64 9.10
CA ASP A 128 -8.74 -19.10 8.68
C ASP A 128 -7.64 -18.04 8.79
N LEU A 129 -8.01 -16.77 9.04
CA LEU A 129 -7.03 -15.69 9.12
C LEU A 129 -6.47 -15.53 10.54
N LYS A 130 -5.24 -15.05 10.66
CA LYS A 130 -4.61 -14.76 11.96
C LYS A 130 -5.29 -13.58 12.64
N LYS A 131 -5.46 -13.63 13.95
CA LYS A 131 -6.04 -12.57 14.77
C LYS A 131 -4.94 -11.89 15.59
N LYS A 132 -4.92 -10.55 15.54
CA LYS A 132 -4.02 -9.71 16.32
C LYS A 132 -4.81 -8.78 17.21
N ARG A 133 -4.56 -8.86 18.52
CA ARG A 133 -5.21 -7.99 19.49
C ARG A 133 -4.57 -6.63 19.58
N TYR A 134 -5.38 -5.63 19.87
CA TYR A 134 -4.98 -4.26 20.16
C TYR A 134 -5.64 -3.79 21.46
N ALA A 135 -5.02 -2.83 22.15
CA ALA A 135 -5.54 -2.33 23.41
C ALA A 135 -6.71 -1.36 23.20
N THR A 136 -6.67 -0.54 22.16
CA THR A 136 -7.66 0.49 21.86
C THR A 136 -8.25 0.33 20.46
N PHE A 137 -9.40 0.95 20.20
CA PHE A 137 -9.96 1.04 18.85
C PHE A 137 -9.04 1.85 17.94
N GLU A 138 -8.50 2.94 18.43
CA GLU A 138 -7.59 3.79 17.65
C GLU A 138 -6.37 3.02 17.12
N GLU A 139 -5.80 2.12 17.92
CA GLU A 139 -4.70 1.25 17.48
C GLU A 139 -5.12 0.32 16.33
N VAL A 140 -6.37 -0.19 16.34
CA VAL A 140 -6.90 -0.99 15.22
C VAL A 140 -6.99 -0.14 13.95
N PHE A 141 -7.52 1.08 14.05
CA PHE A 141 -7.61 2.01 12.92
C PHE A 141 -6.22 2.36 12.35
N LYS A 142 -5.27 2.69 13.23
CA LYS A 142 -3.87 2.95 12.83
C LYS A 142 -3.24 1.75 12.12
N ALA A 143 -3.49 0.55 12.61
CA ALA A 143 -2.94 -0.67 12.04
C ALA A 143 -3.51 -0.95 10.62
N VAL A 144 -4.78 -0.66 10.36
CA VAL A 144 -5.38 -0.73 9.02
C VAL A 144 -4.75 0.31 8.09
N VAL A 145 -4.69 1.58 8.51
CA VAL A 145 -4.09 2.67 7.72
C VAL A 145 -2.62 2.39 7.41
N ASN A 146 -1.87 1.85 8.37
CA ASN A 146 -0.48 1.49 8.21
C ASN A 146 -0.27 0.17 7.44
N GLN A 147 -1.36 -0.49 7.00
CA GLN A 147 -1.30 -1.78 6.31
C GLN A 147 -0.59 -2.88 7.15
N GLU A 148 -0.75 -2.84 8.46
CA GLU A 148 -0.25 -3.86 9.39
C GLU A 148 -1.21 -5.03 9.57
N ILE A 149 -2.48 -4.83 9.20
CA ILE A 149 -3.56 -5.81 9.19
C ILE A 149 -4.43 -5.59 7.95
N ALA A 150 -5.06 -6.65 7.47
CA ALA A 150 -5.95 -6.58 6.31
C ALA A 150 -7.26 -5.86 6.65
N TYR A 151 -7.88 -6.24 7.78
CA TYR A 151 -9.14 -5.68 8.26
C TYR A 151 -9.08 -5.50 9.77
N GLY A 152 -9.79 -4.49 10.26
CA GLY A 152 -10.07 -4.27 11.68
C GLY A 152 -11.51 -4.64 12.01
N ILE A 153 -11.72 -5.36 13.10
CA ILE A 153 -13.06 -5.63 13.67
C ILE A 153 -13.27 -4.70 14.85
N VAL A 154 -14.26 -3.84 14.75
CA VAL A 154 -14.67 -2.90 15.80
C VAL A 154 -16.17 -2.97 16.01
N PRO A 155 -16.67 -2.76 17.23
CA PRO A 155 -18.12 -2.70 17.49
C PRO A 155 -18.66 -1.38 16.95
N PHE A 156 -19.76 -1.43 16.21
CA PHE A 156 -20.42 -0.23 15.71
C PHE A 156 -21.60 0.17 16.62
N GLU A 157 -22.39 -0.83 17.03
CA GLU A 157 -23.57 -0.65 17.84
C GLU A 157 -23.72 -1.81 18.83
N ASN A 158 -24.27 -1.51 19.99
CA ASN A 158 -24.71 -2.48 20.97
C ASN A 158 -26.19 -2.23 21.24
N SER A 159 -27.02 -3.26 21.09
CA SER A 159 -28.49 -3.17 21.29
C SER A 159 -28.90 -2.66 22.67
N TYR A 160 -28.01 -2.66 23.66
CA TYR A 160 -28.25 -2.21 25.02
C TYR A 160 -27.81 -0.76 25.28
N THR A 161 -26.65 -0.37 24.72
CA THR A 161 -26.02 0.95 24.95
C THR A 161 -26.09 1.87 23.73
N GLY A 162 -26.57 1.38 22.59
CA GLY A 162 -26.60 2.13 21.34
C GLY A 162 -25.24 2.18 20.64
N GLU A 163 -25.02 3.23 19.86
CA GLU A 163 -23.83 3.44 19.06
C GLU A 163 -22.56 3.59 19.90
N VAL A 164 -21.44 3.08 19.39
CA VAL A 164 -20.14 3.24 20.01
C VAL A 164 -19.50 4.53 19.47
N GLY A 165 -19.74 5.65 20.14
CA GLY A 165 -19.34 6.99 19.69
C GLY A 165 -17.86 7.12 19.35
N GLU A 166 -16.96 6.52 20.15
CA GLU A 166 -15.51 6.50 19.86
C GLU A 166 -15.20 5.91 18.48
N VAL A 167 -15.88 4.82 18.08
CA VAL A 167 -15.66 4.19 16.77
C VAL A 167 -16.18 5.07 15.64
N LEU A 168 -17.30 5.77 15.83
CA LEU A 168 -17.82 6.73 14.85
C LEU A 168 -16.88 7.91 14.66
N ASP A 169 -16.34 8.45 15.75
CA ASP A 169 -15.36 9.53 15.69
C ASP A 169 -14.09 9.10 14.93
N LEU A 170 -13.59 7.88 15.16
CA LEU A 170 -12.44 7.33 14.47
C LEU A 170 -12.70 7.08 12.98
N LEU A 171 -13.93 6.67 12.61
CA LEU A 171 -14.32 6.54 11.18
C LEU A 171 -14.30 7.88 10.45
N MET A 172 -14.59 8.99 11.14
CA MET A 172 -14.49 10.33 10.57
C MET A 172 -13.06 10.85 10.50
N GLN A 173 -12.19 10.37 11.38
CA GLN A 173 -10.81 10.84 11.52
C GLN A 173 -9.81 10.11 10.62
N TYR A 174 -9.99 8.81 10.40
CA TYR A 174 -9.06 7.97 9.65
C TYR A 174 -9.58 7.66 8.24
N PRO A 175 -8.72 7.61 7.20
CA PRO A 175 -9.09 7.29 5.82
C PRO A 175 -9.31 5.78 5.64
N VAL A 176 -10.35 5.26 6.29
CA VAL A 176 -10.76 3.85 6.20
C VAL A 176 -12.19 3.74 5.71
N TYR A 177 -12.58 2.55 5.22
CA TYR A 177 -13.92 2.30 4.71
C TYR A 177 -14.51 1.06 5.38
N VAL A 178 -15.78 1.14 5.73
CA VAL A 178 -16.55 -0.02 6.21
C VAL A 178 -16.74 -0.98 5.03
N GLN A 179 -16.27 -2.22 5.18
CA GLN A 179 -16.35 -3.26 4.15
C GLN A 179 -17.54 -4.18 4.32
N GLY A 180 -18.12 -4.21 5.50
CA GLY A 180 -19.29 -5.02 5.84
C GLY A 180 -19.63 -4.90 7.32
N ASP A 181 -20.78 -5.44 7.67
CA ASP A 181 -21.30 -5.54 9.04
C ASP A 181 -21.58 -6.99 9.41
N TYR A 182 -21.64 -7.26 10.70
CA TYR A 182 -21.91 -8.58 11.23
C TYR A 182 -22.65 -8.49 12.57
N ASP A 183 -23.85 -9.06 12.60
CA ASP A 183 -24.66 -9.18 13.83
C ASP A 183 -24.18 -10.35 14.70
N LEU A 184 -23.51 -10.02 15.81
CA LEU A 184 -23.09 -11.00 16.80
C LEU A 184 -24.18 -11.16 17.88
N ARG A 185 -24.90 -12.27 17.85
CA ARG A 185 -25.82 -12.60 18.93
C ARG A 185 -25.05 -12.93 20.20
N ILE A 186 -25.32 -12.14 21.26
CA ILE A 186 -24.77 -12.34 22.61
C ILE A 186 -25.83 -13.03 23.47
N SER A 187 -25.46 -14.15 24.10
CA SER A 187 -26.32 -14.87 25.06
C SER A 187 -25.62 -14.95 26.40
N GLN A 188 -26.29 -14.46 27.44
CA GLN A 188 -25.81 -14.57 28.80
C GLN A 188 -26.37 -15.84 29.42
N ASN A 189 -25.53 -16.59 30.16
CA ASN A 189 -25.91 -17.80 30.84
C ASN A 189 -25.65 -17.65 32.35
N LEU A 190 -26.63 -17.96 33.17
CA LEU A 190 -26.47 -18.03 34.60
C LEU A 190 -25.84 -19.40 34.97
N LEU A 191 -24.74 -19.35 35.69
CA LEU A 191 -24.08 -20.53 36.22
C LEU A 191 -24.25 -20.54 37.73
N GLY A 192 -24.53 -21.73 38.30
CA GLY A 192 -24.61 -21.96 39.72
C GLY A 192 -24.00 -23.31 40.13
N ILE A 193 -23.71 -23.46 41.39
CA ILE A 193 -23.28 -24.70 42.03
C ILE A 193 -24.49 -25.38 42.72
#